data_68934b4478aace86d1556994db56eca5
#
_entry.id   68934b4478aace86d1556994db56eca5
#
_cell.length_a   1.000
_cell.length_b   1.000
_cell.length_c   1.000
_cell.angle_alpha   90.00
_cell.angle_beta   90.00
_cell.angle_gamma   90.00
#
_symmetry.space_group_name_H-M   'P 1'
#
loop_
_entity.id
_entity.type
_entity.pdbx_description
1 polymer ?
#
loop_
_entity_poly.entity_id
_entity_poly.type
_entity_poly.pdbx_seq_one_letter_code
_entity_poly.pdbx_strand_id
1 'polypeptide(L)'
;MFYGEIEGSGFQVIEPEFAACFVGHARVERLWTGARWSEGPAWFGGGRYLLWSDLPNNRIMRYDDTDGSVSVFRQPSGYANGNTVDLQGRLITCEHYNRRVTRTEHNGSITVLADAFNGKRLNSPNDVVVKSDHSIWFTDPDYGIIADYEGKIDSMEQDGCHVYRIDPHSLEVTRVAQDFDHPNGLAFSTDEKHLFIADSGGTEGPNRPKHIRRFNVEASGKTLGSSSVFAECPDGFFDGFRIDQQDRLWTSCAQGVICYRQDGRLIGKIKLPEMVANLTFGGAQRNRLFICGTTSLYAVYLKVNG
;
A
#
# COMPACT_ATOMS: atom_id res chain seq x y z
N MET A 1 11.08 -21.46 18.15
CA MET A 1 10.35 -21.24 16.89
C MET A 1 11.19 -21.87 15.80
N PHE A 2 10.69 -22.88 15.10
CA PHE A 2 11.45 -23.53 14.02
C PHE A 2 11.31 -22.65 12.77
N TYR A 3 12.40 -22.07 12.32
CA TYR A 3 12.49 -21.37 11.04
C TYR A 3 12.66 -22.41 9.92
N GLY A 4 11.59 -23.08 9.57
CA GLY A 4 11.56 -23.91 8.37
C GLY A 4 11.52 -23.02 7.12
N GLU A 5 12.12 -23.43 6.02
CA GLU A 5 11.87 -22.81 4.73
C GLU A 5 10.39 -22.96 4.41
N ILE A 6 9.74 -21.83 4.06
CA ILE A 6 8.37 -21.87 3.57
C ILE A 6 8.44 -22.37 2.13
N GLU A 7 7.77 -23.50 1.84
CA GLU A 7 7.70 -24.02 0.48
C GLU A 7 7.17 -22.95 -0.49
N GLY A 8 7.83 -22.77 -1.62
CA GLY A 8 7.51 -21.76 -2.61
C GLY A 8 8.05 -20.36 -2.33
N SER A 9 8.69 -20.14 -1.17
CA SER A 9 9.37 -18.87 -0.88
C SER A 9 10.84 -18.88 -1.31
N GLY A 10 11.40 -17.68 -1.55
CA GLY A 10 12.82 -17.56 -1.85
C GLY A 10 13.16 -16.28 -2.61
N PHE A 11 14.46 -16.12 -2.89
CA PHE A 11 14.98 -14.94 -3.59
C PHE A 11 15.40 -15.32 -5.02
N GLN A 12 14.96 -14.53 -5.99
CA GLN A 12 15.41 -14.64 -7.37
C GLN A 12 16.22 -13.40 -7.73
N VAL A 13 17.53 -13.57 -7.85
CA VAL A 13 18.43 -12.50 -8.31
C VAL A 13 18.36 -12.43 -9.83
N ILE A 14 18.03 -11.26 -10.36
CA ILE A 14 18.05 -10.98 -11.81
C ILE A 14 19.28 -10.14 -12.13
N GLU A 15 19.53 -9.09 -11.35
CA GLU A 15 20.74 -8.27 -11.44
C GLU A 15 21.59 -8.43 -10.16
N PRO A 16 22.92 -8.41 -10.25
CA PRO A 16 23.81 -8.65 -9.10
C PRO A 16 23.57 -7.71 -7.90
N GLU A 17 23.12 -6.49 -8.15
CA GLU A 17 22.81 -5.51 -7.11
C GLU A 17 21.67 -5.95 -6.18
N PHE A 18 20.74 -6.77 -6.65
CA PHE A 18 19.68 -7.32 -5.82
C PHE A 18 20.22 -8.25 -4.74
N ALA A 19 21.28 -9.00 -5.02
CA ALA A 19 21.94 -9.85 -4.01
C ALA A 19 22.50 -9.03 -2.83
N ALA A 20 22.88 -7.77 -3.07
CA ALA A 20 23.34 -6.87 -2.00
C ALA A 20 22.21 -6.42 -1.05
N CYS A 21 20.94 -6.60 -1.44
CA CYS A 21 19.79 -6.26 -0.60
C CYS A 21 19.53 -7.30 0.51
N PHE A 22 20.15 -8.48 0.48
CA PHE A 22 19.81 -9.57 1.41
C PHE A 22 20.82 -9.72 2.54
N VAL A 23 20.30 -10.13 3.69
CA VAL A 23 21.07 -10.73 4.78
C VAL A 23 21.21 -12.22 4.47
N GLY A 24 22.45 -12.71 4.31
CA GLY A 24 22.72 -14.05 3.74
C GLY A 24 22.10 -15.25 4.48
N HIS A 25 21.70 -15.08 5.73
CA HIS A 25 21.02 -16.10 6.55
C HIS A 25 19.55 -15.75 6.86
N ALA A 26 19.04 -14.60 6.40
CA ALA A 26 17.63 -14.26 6.58
C ALA A 26 16.74 -15.13 5.68
N ARG A 27 15.58 -15.48 6.21
CA ARG A 27 14.55 -16.25 5.51
C ARG A 27 13.26 -15.46 5.51
N VAL A 28 12.37 -15.78 4.59
CA VAL A 28 10.98 -15.32 4.66
C VAL A 28 10.32 -16.03 5.83
N GLU A 29 9.69 -15.26 6.70
CA GLU A 29 8.94 -15.73 7.85
C GLU A 29 7.44 -15.58 7.58
N ARG A 30 6.63 -16.58 7.93
CA ARG A 30 5.18 -16.40 8.03
C ARG A 30 4.86 -16.06 9.48
N LEU A 31 4.45 -14.82 9.71
CA LEU A 31 4.16 -14.32 11.06
C LEU A 31 2.77 -14.73 11.52
N TRP A 32 1.82 -14.78 10.59
CA TRP A 32 0.43 -15.12 10.88
C TRP A 32 -0.31 -15.55 9.62
N THR A 33 -1.39 -16.31 9.81
CA THR A 33 -2.35 -16.71 8.76
C THR A 33 -3.75 -16.71 9.32
N GLY A 34 -4.78 -16.53 8.47
CA GLY A 34 -6.20 -16.50 8.86
C GLY A 34 -6.93 -15.25 8.36
N ALA A 35 -6.35 -14.49 7.44
CA ALA A 35 -7.05 -13.48 6.69
C ALA A 35 -7.83 -14.08 5.51
N ARG A 36 -8.68 -13.25 4.90
CA ARG A 36 -9.27 -13.53 3.59
C ARG A 36 -8.59 -12.74 2.49
N TRP A 37 -8.19 -11.50 2.79
CA TRP A 37 -7.39 -10.63 1.95
C TRP A 37 -6.66 -9.62 2.84
N SER A 38 -5.33 -9.77 2.95
CA SER A 38 -4.49 -8.91 3.78
C SER A 38 -4.03 -7.70 2.99
N GLU A 39 -4.24 -6.50 3.54
CA GLU A 39 -3.97 -5.23 2.88
C GLU A 39 -3.41 -4.15 3.81
N GLY A 40 -2.95 -3.04 3.21
CA GLY A 40 -2.63 -1.79 3.85
C GLY A 40 -1.73 -1.87 5.08
N PRO A 41 -0.54 -2.47 5.02
CA PRO A 41 0.33 -2.57 6.18
C PRO A 41 0.94 -1.22 6.53
N ALA A 42 0.84 -0.83 7.81
CA ALA A 42 1.37 0.42 8.37
C ALA A 42 2.20 0.14 9.64
N TRP A 43 3.47 0.57 9.63
CA TRP A 43 4.39 0.35 10.74
C TRP A 43 4.43 1.51 11.72
N PHE A 44 4.19 1.23 12.99
CA PHE A 44 4.26 2.16 14.12
C PHE A 44 5.59 1.99 14.87
N GLY A 45 6.60 2.78 14.48
CA GLY A 45 7.95 2.64 15.02
C GLY A 45 8.06 2.91 16.52
N GLY A 46 7.35 3.91 17.03
CA GLY A 46 7.34 4.24 18.47
C GLY A 46 6.75 3.14 19.35
N GLY A 47 5.77 2.42 18.84
CA GLY A 47 5.12 1.30 19.55
C GLY A 47 5.64 -0.07 19.15
N ARG A 48 6.52 -0.16 18.14
CA ARG A 48 7.06 -1.39 17.59
C ARG A 48 5.98 -2.41 17.19
N TYR A 49 4.97 -1.95 16.48
CA TYR A 49 3.91 -2.82 15.98
C TYR A 49 3.52 -2.46 14.54
N LEU A 50 2.98 -3.44 13.84
CA LEU A 50 2.35 -3.30 12.53
C LEU A 50 0.85 -3.36 12.67
N LEU A 51 0.15 -2.48 11.96
CA LEU A 51 -1.28 -2.63 11.66
C LEU A 51 -1.44 -3.02 10.20
N TRP A 52 -2.43 -3.87 9.91
CA TRP A 52 -2.83 -4.19 8.54
C TRP A 52 -4.31 -4.53 8.47
N SER A 53 -4.91 -4.38 7.32
CA SER A 53 -6.31 -4.70 7.07
C SER A 53 -6.48 -6.18 6.71
N ASP A 54 -7.49 -6.81 7.26
CA ASP A 54 -8.08 -8.05 6.75
C ASP A 54 -9.45 -7.67 6.20
N LEU A 55 -9.43 -7.21 4.94
CA LEU A 55 -10.47 -6.42 4.31
C LEU A 55 -11.83 -7.11 4.29
N PRO A 56 -12.00 -8.35 3.73
CA PRO A 56 -13.32 -8.98 3.70
C PRO A 56 -13.84 -9.42 5.08
N ASN A 57 -12.96 -9.58 6.06
CA ASN A 57 -13.33 -9.84 7.44
C ASN A 57 -13.67 -8.57 8.22
N ASN A 58 -13.62 -7.39 7.56
CA ASN A 58 -13.97 -6.08 8.11
C ASN A 58 -13.25 -5.77 9.44
N ARG A 59 -11.92 -5.98 9.45
CA ARG A 59 -11.10 -5.77 10.64
C ARG A 59 -9.70 -5.23 10.29
N ILE A 60 -9.12 -4.48 11.22
CA ILE A 60 -7.70 -4.14 11.24
C ILE A 60 -7.03 -5.04 12.28
N MET A 61 -5.95 -5.67 11.89
CA MET A 61 -5.13 -6.56 12.71
C MET A 61 -3.90 -5.82 13.25
N ARG A 62 -3.33 -6.30 14.35
CA ARG A 62 -2.07 -5.81 14.93
C ARG A 62 -1.11 -6.98 15.13
N TYR A 63 0.12 -6.82 14.64
CA TYR A 63 1.27 -7.65 14.99
C TYR A 63 2.19 -6.85 15.90
N ASP A 64 2.50 -7.37 17.08
CA ASP A 64 3.45 -6.79 18.01
C ASP A 64 4.85 -7.37 17.77
N ASP A 65 5.81 -6.51 17.38
CA ASP A 65 7.18 -6.94 17.05
C ASP A 65 8.02 -7.25 18.32
N THR A 66 7.50 -6.94 19.51
CA THR A 66 8.20 -7.17 20.76
C THR A 66 8.04 -8.61 21.27
N ASP A 67 6.90 -9.24 21.00
CA ASP A 67 6.59 -10.59 21.48
C ASP A 67 6.05 -11.54 20.38
N GLY A 68 5.80 -11.01 19.17
CA GLY A 68 5.28 -11.76 18.03
C GLY A 68 3.78 -12.06 18.11
N SER A 69 3.05 -11.45 19.04
CA SER A 69 1.61 -11.66 19.19
C SER A 69 0.82 -10.99 18.08
N VAL A 70 -0.34 -11.59 17.73
CA VAL A 70 -1.29 -11.04 16.77
C VAL A 70 -2.65 -10.90 17.43
N SER A 71 -3.28 -9.74 17.24
CA SER A 71 -4.60 -9.42 17.79
C SER A 71 -5.43 -8.60 16.82
N VAL A 72 -6.73 -8.50 17.08
CA VAL A 72 -7.60 -7.55 16.38
C VAL A 72 -7.41 -6.17 17.00
N PHE A 73 -7.00 -5.19 16.18
CA PHE A 73 -6.90 -3.78 16.60
C PHE A 73 -8.25 -3.08 16.55
N ARG A 74 -9.03 -3.30 15.46
CA ARG A 74 -10.37 -2.69 15.27
C ARG A 74 -11.29 -3.62 14.50
N GLN A 75 -12.53 -3.73 14.99
CA GLN A 75 -13.62 -4.42 14.30
C GLN A 75 -14.96 -3.89 14.80
N PRO A 76 -15.90 -3.42 13.93
CA PRO A 76 -15.73 -3.33 12.49
C PRO A 76 -14.74 -2.23 12.09
N SER A 77 -14.07 -2.38 10.94
CA SER A 77 -13.12 -1.41 10.41
C SER A 77 -13.69 -0.48 9.34
N GLY A 78 -14.93 -0.71 8.91
CA GLY A 78 -15.52 -0.06 7.74
C GLY A 78 -14.99 -0.62 6.42
N TYR A 79 -14.58 -1.88 6.40
CA TYR A 79 -13.84 -2.50 5.30
C TYR A 79 -12.60 -1.67 4.96
N ALA A 80 -11.76 -1.46 5.98
CA ALA A 80 -10.50 -0.78 5.83
C ALA A 80 -9.61 -1.49 4.82
N ASN A 81 -9.01 -0.71 3.89
CA ASN A 81 -8.04 -1.20 2.90
C ASN A 81 -6.66 -0.62 3.21
N GLY A 82 -6.21 0.41 2.48
CA GLY A 82 -4.93 1.05 2.68
C GLY A 82 -4.83 1.78 4.02
N ASN A 83 -3.67 1.68 4.64
CA ASN A 83 -3.35 2.41 5.86
C ASN A 83 -1.96 3.04 5.76
N THR A 84 -1.78 4.15 6.45
CA THR A 84 -0.46 4.76 6.66
C THR A 84 -0.40 5.44 8.02
N VAL A 85 0.78 5.89 8.40
CA VAL A 85 1.01 6.63 9.66
C VAL A 85 1.34 8.08 9.30
N ASP A 86 0.64 9.03 9.92
CA ASP A 86 0.97 10.43 9.74
C ASP A 86 2.21 10.85 10.56
N LEU A 87 2.70 12.06 10.33
CA LEU A 87 3.91 12.54 10.98
C LEU A 87 3.75 12.78 12.49
N GLN A 88 2.52 12.72 13.03
CA GLN A 88 2.22 12.72 14.44
C GLN A 88 2.04 11.31 15.04
N GLY A 89 2.22 10.27 14.24
CA GLY A 89 2.07 8.88 14.68
C GLY A 89 0.62 8.40 14.78
N ARG A 90 -0.31 9.03 14.04
CA ARG A 90 -1.72 8.64 13.97
C ARG A 90 -1.98 7.77 12.75
N LEU A 91 -2.94 6.85 12.87
CA LEU A 91 -3.36 5.99 11.77
C LEU A 91 -4.26 6.76 10.81
N ILE A 92 -3.90 6.78 9.53
CA ILE A 92 -4.76 7.18 8.41
C ILE A 92 -5.26 5.91 7.73
N THR A 93 -6.56 5.83 7.43
CA THR A 93 -7.19 4.63 6.88
C THR A 93 -8.12 4.99 5.73
N CYS A 94 -8.05 4.24 4.63
CA CYS A 94 -9.04 4.21 3.56
C CYS A 94 -10.12 3.19 3.91
N GLU A 95 -11.39 3.59 3.94
CA GLU A 95 -12.54 2.74 4.26
C GLU A 95 -13.44 2.55 3.04
N HIS A 96 -13.51 1.33 2.50
CA HIS A 96 -14.33 1.01 1.32
C HIS A 96 -15.82 1.18 1.59
N TYR A 97 -16.34 0.54 2.65
CA TYR A 97 -17.78 0.56 2.96
C TYR A 97 -18.31 1.96 3.25
N ASN A 98 -17.54 2.74 4.01
CA ASN A 98 -17.93 4.10 4.36
C ASN A 98 -17.57 5.12 3.26
N ARG A 99 -16.79 4.72 2.24
CA ARG A 99 -16.38 5.53 1.10
C ARG A 99 -15.67 6.82 1.56
N ARG A 100 -14.67 6.67 2.44
CA ARG A 100 -14.00 7.80 3.08
C ARG A 100 -12.55 7.51 3.47
N VAL A 101 -11.79 8.59 3.70
CA VAL A 101 -10.48 8.56 4.36
C VAL A 101 -10.63 9.09 5.78
N THR A 102 -10.09 8.37 6.75
CA THR A 102 -10.20 8.70 8.18
C THR A 102 -8.85 8.79 8.86
N ARG A 103 -8.83 9.48 10.00
CA ARG A 103 -7.70 9.51 10.93
C ARG A 103 -8.15 9.04 12.30
N THR A 104 -7.41 8.10 12.87
CA THR A 104 -7.58 7.67 14.25
C THR A 104 -6.72 8.55 15.15
N GLU A 105 -7.34 9.33 15.99
CA GLU A 105 -6.67 10.23 16.92
C GLU A 105 -6.03 9.45 18.09
N HIS A 106 -5.10 10.05 18.83
CA HIS A 106 -4.41 9.40 19.95
C HIS A 106 -5.35 8.94 21.08
N ASN A 107 -6.52 9.57 21.21
CA ASN A 107 -7.55 9.15 22.15
C ASN A 107 -8.48 8.05 21.64
N GLY A 108 -8.21 7.52 20.43
CA GLY A 108 -8.99 6.47 19.77
C GLY A 108 -10.22 6.96 18.99
N SER A 109 -10.56 8.25 19.02
CA SER A 109 -11.65 8.79 18.21
C SER A 109 -11.27 8.80 16.70
N ILE A 110 -12.29 8.76 15.85
CA ILE A 110 -12.09 8.77 14.39
C ILE A 110 -12.54 10.10 13.83
N THR A 111 -11.64 10.79 13.13
CA THR A 111 -11.90 12.00 12.36
C THR A 111 -12.03 11.66 10.89
N VAL A 112 -13.12 12.04 10.25
CA VAL A 112 -13.27 11.95 8.79
C VAL A 112 -12.46 13.07 8.16
N LEU A 113 -11.56 12.70 7.23
CA LEU A 113 -10.70 13.64 6.52
C LEU A 113 -11.25 14.00 5.14
N ALA A 114 -11.86 13.01 4.46
CA ALA A 114 -12.52 13.16 3.18
C ALA A 114 -13.56 12.05 2.98
N ASP A 115 -14.76 12.39 2.52
CA ASP A 115 -15.81 11.46 2.11
C ASP A 115 -16.49 11.87 0.78
N ALA A 116 -16.15 13.05 0.27
CA ALA A 116 -16.71 13.61 -0.94
C ALA A 116 -15.72 14.49 -1.69
N PHE A 117 -15.93 14.62 -3.00
CA PHE A 117 -15.30 15.60 -3.86
C PHE A 117 -16.36 16.29 -4.71
N ASN A 118 -16.37 17.63 -4.72
CA ASN A 118 -17.37 18.46 -5.42
C ASN A 118 -18.83 18.08 -5.10
N GLY A 119 -19.12 17.76 -3.83
CA GLY A 119 -20.46 17.41 -3.35
C GLY A 119 -20.94 16.00 -3.72
N LYS A 120 -20.11 15.19 -4.35
CA LYS A 120 -20.35 13.78 -4.68
C LYS A 120 -19.50 12.87 -3.80
N ARG A 121 -20.06 11.75 -3.35
CA ARG A 121 -19.31 10.77 -2.55
C ARG A 121 -18.10 10.23 -3.31
N LEU A 122 -17.03 9.96 -2.59
CA LEU A 122 -15.89 9.20 -3.11
C LEU A 122 -16.34 7.79 -3.55
N ASN A 123 -15.57 7.12 -4.40
CA ASN A 123 -15.89 5.75 -4.83
C ASN A 123 -15.61 4.76 -3.68
N SER A 124 -14.38 4.34 -3.51
CA SER A 124 -13.92 3.51 -2.39
C SER A 124 -12.42 3.72 -2.20
N PRO A 125 -12.02 4.73 -1.40
CA PRO A 125 -10.59 5.02 -1.19
C PRO A 125 -9.80 3.75 -0.88
N ASN A 126 -8.69 3.56 -1.63
CA ASN A 126 -7.96 2.28 -1.66
C ASN A 126 -6.61 2.37 -0.93
N ASP A 127 -5.60 3.08 -1.46
CA ASP A 127 -4.31 3.23 -0.79
C ASP A 127 -4.01 4.72 -0.49
N VAL A 128 -3.09 4.97 0.46
CA VAL A 128 -2.87 6.31 1.03
C VAL A 128 -1.43 6.50 1.48
N VAL A 129 -0.89 7.69 1.20
CA VAL A 129 0.41 8.14 1.69
C VAL A 129 0.33 9.55 2.27
N VAL A 130 1.24 9.86 3.20
CA VAL A 130 1.40 11.18 3.80
C VAL A 130 2.72 11.77 3.32
N LYS A 131 2.66 12.98 2.75
CA LYS A 131 3.82 13.74 2.31
C LYS A 131 4.46 14.51 3.47
N SER A 132 5.72 14.93 3.35
CA SER A 132 6.46 15.66 4.38
C SER A 132 5.83 17.01 4.77
N ASP A 133 5.00 17.59 3.90
CA ASP A 133 4.19 18.79 4.16
C ASP A 133 2.87 18.48 4.90
N HIS A 134 2.70 17.25 5.39
CA HIS A 134 1.49 16.70 6.05
C HIS A 134 0.28 16.51 5.13
N SER A 135 0.36 16.83 3.84
CA SER A 135 -0.73 16.53 2.92
C SER A 135 -0.91 15.02 2.74
N ILE A 136 -2.16 14.58 2.55
CA ILE A 136 -2.54 13.18 2.44
C ILE A 136 -2.97 12.94 1.00
N TRP A 137 -2.38 11.93 0.36
CA TRP A 137 -2.66 11.57 -1.03
C TRP A 137 -3.23 10.16 -1.07
N PHE A 138 -4.32 9.97 -1.79
CA PHE A 138 -5.01 8.68 -1.83
C PHE A 138 -5.58 8.38 -3.21
N THR A 139 -5.75 7.10 -3.50
CA THR A 139 -6.39 6.57 -4.70
C THR A 139 -7.85 6.21 -4.41
N ASP A 140 -8.73 6.39 -5.40
CA ASP A 140 -10.18 6.19 -5.24
C ASP A 140 -10.78 5.38 -6.41
N PRO A 141 -10.37 4.09 -6.56
CA PRO A 141 -11.03 3.17 -7.48
C PRO A 141 -12.40 2.74 -6.93
N ASP A 142 -13.13 1.92 -7.69
CA ASP A 142 -14.47 1.48 -7.34
C ASP A 142 -14.56 0.06 -6.74
N TYR A 143 -13.44 -0.58 -6.39
CA TYR A 143 -13.40 -1.95 -5.86
C TYR A 143 -14.37 -2.20 -4.70
N GLY A 144 -14.50 -1.25 -3.78
CA GLY A 144 -15.37 -1.38 -2.61
C GLY A 144 -16.86 -1.19 -2.89
N ILE A 145 -17.26 -0.86 -4.14
CA ILE A 145 -18.67 -0.65 -4.51
C ILE A 145 -19.17 -1.55 -5.64
N ILE A 146 -18.30 -2.40 -6.20
CA ILE A 146 -18.69 -3.35 -7.28
C ILE A 146 -19.17 -4.70 -6.75
N ALA A 147 -18.84 -5.07 -5.50
CA ALA A 147 -19.23 -6.34 -4.90
C ALA A 147 -19.42 -6.23 -3.38
N ASP A 148 -20.30 -7.09 -2.81
CA ASP A 148 -20.51 -7.21 -1.35
C ASP A 148 -19.44 -8.11 -0.67
N TYR A 149 -18.19 -7.98 -1.08
CA TYR A 149 -17.07 -8.75 -0.54
C TYR A 149 -16.05 -7.88 0.18
N GLU A 150 -15.69 -6.75 -0.41
CA GLU A 150 -14.72 -5.79 0.11
C GLU A 150 -15.36 -4.47 0.55
N GLY A 151 -16.68 -4.40 0.51
CA GLY A 151 -17.43 -3.20 0.83
C GLY A 151 -18.93 -3.47 0.67
N LYS A 152 -19.60 -2.67 -0.13
CA LYS A 152 -21.03 -2.80 -0.42
C LYS A 152 -21.33 -2.31 -1.83
N ILE A 153 -22.07 -3.09 -2.59
CA ILE A 153 -22.56 -2.68 -3.92
C ILE A 153 -23.28 -1.32 -3.80
N ASP A 154 -22.81 -0.37 -4.58
CA ASP A 154 -23.37 0.97 -4.68
C ASP A 154 -23.05 1.57 -6.06
N SER A 155 -23.65 2.70 -6.40
CA SER A 155 -23.37 3.42 -7.63
C SER A 155 -22.18 4.38 -7.47
N MET A 156 -21.34 4.45 -8.51
CA MET A 156 -20.32 5.47 -8.62
C MET A 156 -20.99 6.86 -8.80
N GLU A 157 -20.63 7.82 -7.95
CA GLU A 157 -21.09 9.20 -8.06
C GLU A 157 -20.06 10.09 -8.77
N GLN A 158 -18.76 9.73 -8.69
CA GLN A 158 -17.70 10.41 -9.39
C GLN A 158 -17.72 10.06 -10.89
N ASP A 159 -17.05 10.86 -11.72
CA ASP A 159 -16.98 10.69 -13.18
C ASP A 159 -15.88 9.70 -13.63
N GLY A 160 -15.30 8.95 -12.69
CA GLY A 160 -14.26 7.96 -12.92
C GLY A 160 -13.49 7.61 -11.66
N CYS A 161 -12.42 6.85 -11.81
CA CYS A 161 -11.49 6.50 -10.73
C CYS A 161 -10.34 7.50 -10.72
N HIS A 162 -10.10 8.13 -9.58
CA HIS A 162 -9.21 9.28 -9.49
C HIS A 162 -8.19 9.17 -8.36
N VAL A 163 -7.21 10.07 -8.39
CA VAL A 163 -6.25 10.27 -7.31
C VAL A 163 -6.47 11.66 -6.73
N TYR A 164 -6.52 11.72 -5.41
CA TYR A 164 -6.82 12.95 -4.67
C TYR A 164 -5.73 13.32 -3.68
N ARG A 165 -5.71 14.61 -3.34
CA ARG A 165 -4.89 15.20 -2.28
C ARG A 165 -5.81 15.91 -1.28
N ILE A 166 -5.58 15.69 0.01
CA ILE A 166 -6.21 16.42 1.11
C ILE A 166 -5.21 17.45 1.64
N ASP A 167 -5.63 18.70 1.71
CA ASP A 167 -4.83 19.76 2.33
C ASP A 167 -4.77 19.55 3.85
N PRO A 168 -3.58 19.61 4.50
CA PRO A 168 -3.43 19.26 5.91
C PRO A 168 -4.11 20.24 6.89
N HIS A 169 -4.46 21.46 6.44
CA HIS A 169 -5.01 22.49 7.29
C HIS A 169 -6.50 22.73 7.03
N SER A 170 -6.87 22.90 5.76
CA SER A 170 -8.25 23.18 5.37
C SER A 170 -9.10 21.94 5.20
N LEU A 171 -8.49 20.75 5.06
CA LEU A 171 -9.09 19.49 4.64
C LEU A 171 -9.74 19.56 3.26
N GLU A 172 -9.40 20.57 2.47
CA GLU A 172 -9.85 20.67 1.09
C GLU A 172 -9.31 19.49 0.27
N VAL A 173 -10.21 18.83 -0.47
CA VAL A 173 -9.88 17.72 -1.36
C VAL A 173 -9.67 18.26 -2.77
N THR A 174 -8.54 17.94 -3.37
CA THR A 174 -8.19 18.32 -4.74
C THR A 174 -7.93 17.06 -5.56
N ARG A 175 -8.52 16.95 -6.74
CA ARG A 175 -8.23 15.90 -7.71
C ARG A 175 -6.89 16.20 -8.39
N VAL A 176 -5.92 15.28 -8.28
CA VAL A 176 -4.55 15.48 -8.78
C VAL A 176 -4.23 14.64 -10.00
N ALA A 177 -4.99 13.55 -10.24
CA ALA A 177 -4.97 12.78 -11.48
C ALA A 177 -6.34 12.15 -11.75
N GLN A 178 -6.70 12.00 -13.05
CA GLN A 178 -8.05 11.59 -13.48
C GLN A 178 -8.05 10.63 -14.69
N ASP A 179 -6.88 10.24 -15.18
CA ASP A 179 -6.71 9.42 -16.38
C ASP A 179 -6.23 8.01 -16.02
N PHE A 180 -6.79 7.45 -14.95
CA PHE A 180 -6.58 6.09 -14.50
C PHE A 180 -7.79 5.22 -14.79
N ASP A 181 -7.52 3.94 -15.00
CA ASP A 181 -8.54 2.92 -15.03
C ASP A 181 -8.93 2.52 -13.58
N HIS A 182 -7.99 1.95 -12.82
CA HIS A 182 -8.13 1.60 -11.40
C HIS A 182 -6.86 1.98 -10.64
N PRO A 183 -6.73 3.25 -10.20
CA PRO A 183 -5.56 3.67 -9.43
C PRO A 183 -5.52 2.92 -8.10
N ASN A 184 -4.35 2.36 -7.77
CA ASN A 184 -4.16 1.49 -6.64
C ASN A 184 -3.01 2.00 -5.74
N GLY A 185 -1.97 1.23 -5.48
CA GLY A 185 -0.85 1.64 -4.65
C GLY A 185 -0.19 2.94 -5.11
N LEU A 186 0.29 3.75 -4.16
CA LEU A 186 1.02 4.97 -4.44
C LEU A 186 2.16 5.19 -3.45
N ALA A 187 3.27 5.81 -3.93
CA ALA A 187 4.40 6.18 -3.08
C ALA A 187 5.21 7.34 -3.70
N PHE A 188 5.71 8.23 -2.85
CA PHE A 188 6.66 9.26 -3.27
C PHE A 188 8.08 8.70 -3.35
N SER A 189 8.91 9.27 -4.26
CA SER A 189 10.37 9.13 -4.17
C SER A 189 10.89 9.72 -2.86
N THR A 190 12.11 9.36 -2.45
CA THR A 190 12.70 9.84 -1.19
C THR A 190 12.86 11.36 -1.13
N ASP A 191 13.05 12.03 -2.27
CA ASP A 191 13.11 13.47 -2.41
C ASP A 191 11.76 14.16 -2.68
N GLU A 192 10.67 13.35 -2.74
CA GLU A 192 9.29 13.77 -3.02
C GLU A 192 9.08 14.53 -4.34
N LYS A 193 10.03 14.44 -5.27
CA LYS A 193 9.88 15.06 -6.60
C LYS A 193 9.10 14.20 -7.57
N HIS A 194 8.91 12.94 -7.25
CA HIS A 194 8.12 12.01 -8.03
C HIS A 194 7.05 11.32 -7.17
N LEU A 195 5.88 11.10 -7.76
CA LEU A 195 4.85 10.22 -7.22
C LEU A 195 4.67 9.05 -8.18
N PHE A 196 4.79 7.84 -7.66
CA PHE A 196 4.49 6.61 -8.38
C PHE A 196 3.08 6.19 -8.04
N ILE A 197 2.31 5.74 -9.05
CA ILE A 197 0.93 5.28 -8.88
C ILE A 197 0.72 4.05 -9.76
N ALA A 198 0.22 2.95 -9.18
CA ALA A 198 -0.18 1.78 -9.93
C ALA A 198 -1.54 2.01 -10.60
N ASP A 199 -1.68 1.50 -11.83
CA ASP A 199 -2.96 1.32 -12.49
C ASP A 199 -3.21 -0.17 -12.65
N SER A 200 -4.18 -0.69 -11.92
CA SER A 200 -4.50 -2.11 -11.83
C SER A 200 -5.77 -2.46 -12.64
N GLY A 201 -6.12 -1.67 -13.64
CA GLY A 201 -7.29 -1.90 -14.50
C GLY A 201 -7.36 -3.29 -15.12
N GLY A 202 -6.21 -3.94 -15.30
CA GLY A 202 -6.12 -5.32 -15.77
C GLY A 202 -6.84 -6.36 -14.89
N THR A 203 -7.23 -6.02 -13.65
CA THR A 203 -8.12 -6.84 -12.81
C THR A 203 -9.50 -7.02 -13.46
N GLU A 204 -9.94 -6.03 -14.23
CA GLU A 204 -11.25 -5.98 -14.87
C GLU A 204 -11.25 -6.41 -16.35
N GLY A 205 -10.08 -6.83 -16.87
CA GLY A 205 -10.00 -7.35 -18.24
C GLY A 205 -8.60 -7.36 -18.87
N PRO A 206 -8.38 -8.19 -19.88
CA PRO A 206 -7.04 -8.54 -20.40
C PRO A 206 -6.30 -7.41 -21.13
N ASN A 207 -7.02 -6.38 -21.60
CA ASN A 207 -6.44 -5.29 -22.39
C ASN A 207 -6.43 -3.95 -21.65
N ARG A 208 -6.61 -3.99 -20.33
CA ARG A 208 -6.61 -2.80 -19.47
C ARG A 208 -5.23 -2.60 -18.84
N PRO A 209 -4.94 -1.39 -18.29
CA PRO A 209 -3.64 -1.08 -17.69
C PRO A 209 -3.24 -2.05 -16.58
N LYS A 210 -1.93 -2.38 -16.52
CA LYS A 210 -1.30 -3.12 -15.43
C LYS A 210 0.13 -2.63 -15.24
N HIS A 211 0.25 -1.33 -14.95
CA HIS A 211 1.55 -0.66 -14.90
C HIS A 211 1.64 0.28 -13.71
N ILE A 212 2.85 0.69 -13.38
CA ILE A 212 3.11 1.83 -12.50
C ILE A 212 3.48 3.03 -13.37
N ARG A 213 2.83 4.16 -13.11
CA ARG A 213 3.19 5.47 -13.69
C ARG A 213 4.01 6.28 -12.71
N ARG A 214 5.02 6.98 -13.21
CA ARG A 214 5.81 7.95 -12.47
C ARG A 214 5.40 9.36 -12.92
N PHE A 215 4.92 10.16 -12.00
CA PHE A 215 4.55 11.55 -12.19
C PHE A 215 5.63 12.48 -11.63
N ASN A 216 5.87 13.59 -12.29
CA ASN A 216 6.60 14.70 -11.69
C ASN A 216 5.69 15.44 -10.71
N VAL A 217 6.16 15.71 -9.51
CA VAL A 217 5.48 16.59 -8.55
C VAL A 217 5.89 18.02 -8.88
N GLU A 218 4.91 18.89 -9.12
CA GLU A 218 5.17 20.29 -9.46
C GLU A 218 5.82 21.04 -8.28
N ALA A 219 6.50 22.15 -8.57
CA ALA A 219 7.25 22.92 -7.58
C ALA A 219 6.40 23.39 -6.38
N SER A 220 5.08 23.52 -6.55
CA SER A 220 4.15 23.80 -5.45
C SER A 220 4.03 22.68 -4.43
N GLY A 221 4.43 21.45 -4.81
CA GLY A 221 4.21 20.23 -4.03
C GLY A 221 2.75 19.79 -3.94
N LYS A 222 1.82 20.42 -4.67
CA LYS A 222 0.36 20.22 -4.53
C LYS A 222 -0.30 19.58 -5.75
N THR A 223 0.38 19.58 -6.89
CA THR A 223 -0.13 19.10 -8.18
C THR A 223 0.87 18.20 -8.87
N LEU A 224 0.35 17.37 -9.77
CA LEU A 224 1.16 16.50 -10.62
C LEU A 224 1.30 17.09 -12.02
N GLY A 225 2.51 17.00 -12.55
CA GLY A 225 2.84 17.35 -13.93
C GLY A 225 2.81 16.15 -14.86
N SER A 226 3.76 16.11 -15.81
CA SER A 226 3.86 15.02 -16.77
C SER A 226 4.14 13.66 -16.12
N SER A 227 3.65 12.61 -16.73
CA SER A 227 3.92 11.23 -16.31
C SER A 227 4.48 10.37 -17.44
N SER A 228 5.09 9.27 -17.04
CA SER A 228 5.53 8.20 -17.95
C SER A 228 5.27 6.85 -17.29
N VAL A 229 5.11 5.80 -18.10
CA VAL A 229 5.10 4.41 -17.57
C VAL A 229 6.48 4.12 -17.01
N PHE A 230 6.52 3.72 -15.74
CA PHE A 230 7.74 3.34 -15.04
C PHE A 230 8.04 1.86 -15.22
N ALA A 231 7.02 1.01 -15.06
CA ALA A 231 7.13 -0.43 -15.22
C ALA A 231 5.78 -1.04 -15.59
N GLU A 232 5.81 -2.08 -16.44
CA GLU A 232 4.68 -2.97 -16.72
C GLU A 232 4.77 -4.19 -15.80
N CYS A 233 3.62 -4.69 -15.30
CA CYS A 233 3.61 -5.87 -14.47
C CYS A 233 3.89 -7.13 -15.29
N PRO A 234 4.95 -7.88 -15.00
CA PRO A 234 5.31 -9.07 -15.77
C PRO A 234 4.39 -10.26 -15.47
N ASP A 235 3.70 -10.27 -14.31
CA ASP A 235 2.87 -11.37 -13.87
C ASP A 235 1.80 -10.90 -12.86
N GLY A 236 0.53 -10.98 -13.26
CA GLY A 236 -0.59 -10.45 -12.50
C GLY A 236 -0.72 -8.94 -12.61
N PHE A 237 -0.85 -8.27 -11.47
CA PHE A 237 -1.06 -6.83 -11.34
C PHE A 237 -0.12 -6.27 -10.29
N PHE A 238 0.21 -4.99 -10.41
CA PHE A 238 0.74 -4.24 -9.28
C PHE A 238 -0.42 -3.82 -8.40
N ASP A 239 -0.20 -3.87 -7.08
CA ASP A 239 -1.15 -3.42 -6.07
C ASP A 239 -0.43 -2.40 -5.17
N GLY A 240 -0.13 -2.70 -3.91
CA GLY A 240 0.64 -1.82 -3.06
C GLY A 240 2.16 -1.94 -3.26
N PHE A 241 2.88 -0.86 -2.94
CA PHE A 241 4.34 -0.82 -3.02
C PHE A 241 4.95 0.24 -2.09
N ARG A 242 6.28 0.15 -1.87
CA ARG A 242 7.06 1.13 -1.10
C ARG A 242 8.39 1.41 -1.78
N ILE A 243 8.94 2.59 -1.50
CA ILE A 243 10.26 3.03 -1.96
C ILE A 243 11.25 2.89 -0.81
N ASP A 244 12.45 2.35 -1.08
CA ASP A 244 13.53 2.29 -0.08
C ASP A 244 14.44 3.54 -0.16
N GLN A 245 15.36 3.68 0.79
CA GLN A 245 16.26 4.84 0.90
C GLN A 245 17.21 5.03 -0.30
N GLN A 246 17.31 4.06 -1.21
CA GLN A 246 18.05 4.17 -2.47
C GLN A 246 17.12 4.36 -3.67
N ASP A 247 15.86 4.78 -3.46
CA ASP A 247 14.83 4.95 -4.48
C ASP A 247 14.53 3.69 -5.29
N ARG A 248 14.77 2.49 -4.75
CA ARG A 248 14.26 1.26 -5.36
C ARG A 248 12.81 1.08 -5.00
N LEU A 249 12.01 0.70 -5.98
CA LEU A 249 10.59 0.44 -5.81
C LEU A 249 10.38 -1.05 -5.57
N TRP A 250 9.82 -1.38 -4.39
CA TRP A 250 9.44 -2.73 -3.98
C TRP A 250 7.91 -2.85 -4.08
N THR A 251 7.43 -3.69 -4.99
CA THR A 251 6.01 -3.80 -5.31
C THR A 251 5.51 -5.23 -5.24
N SER A 252 4.22 -5.35 -4.96
CA SER A 252 3.46 -6.59 -5.04
C SER A 252 3.36 -7.12 -6.46
N CYS A 253 3.17 -8.43 -6.60
CA CYS A 253 2.76 -9.11 -7.82
C CYS A 253 2.15 -10.49 -7.49
N ALA A 254 1.67 -11.21 -8.51
CA ALA A 254 1.02 -12.51 -8.32
C ALA A 254 1.89 -13.56 -7.59
N GLN A 255 3.22 -13.52 -7.75
CA GLN A 255 4.13 -14.52 -7.18
C GLN A 255 5.02 -13.97 -6.04
N GLY A 256 4.67 -12.83 -5.45
CA GLY A 256 5.45 -12.27 -4.34
C GLY A 256 5.75 -10.78 -4.48
N VAL A 257 6.99 -10.38 -4.19
CA VAL A 257 7.46 -8.99 -4.27
C VAL A 257 8.50 -8.85 -5.38
N ILE A 258 8.35 -7.80 -6.18
CA ILE A 258 9.31 -7.44 -7.24
C ILE A 258 10.05 -6.19 -6.82
N CYS A 259 11.36 -6.11 -7.11
CA CYS A 259 12.16 -4.93 -6.87
C CYS A 259 12.65 -4.32 -8.18
N TYR A 260 12.36 -3.04 -8.35
CA TYR A 260 12.82 -2.24 -9.48
C TYR A 260 13.85 -1.22 -9.02
N ARG A 261 14.87 -1.00 -9.87
CA ARG A 261 15.77 0.13 -9.74
C ARG A 261 15.06 1.43 -10.15
N GLN A 262 15.58 2.58 -9.75
CA GLN A 262 15.03 3.92 -10.01
C GLN A 262 14.77 4.21 -11.51
N ASP A 263 15.46 3.53 -12.42
CA ASP A 263 15.26 3.67 -13.87
C ASP A 263 14.17 2.74 -14.45
N GLY A 264 13.46 1.96 -13.58
CA GLY A 264 12.42 1.03 -13.99
C GLY A 264 12.94 -0.37 -14.38
N ARG A 265 14.24 -0.66 -14.21
CA ARG A 265 14.79 -2.00 -14.47
C ARG A 265 14.44 -2.95 -13.33
N LEU A 266 13.84 -4.08 -13.66
CA LEU A 266 13.62 -5.18 -12.73
C LEU A 266 14.95 -5.80 -12.30
N ILE A 267 15.24 -5.80 -10.99
CA ILE A 267 16.52 -6.31 -10.46
C ILE A 267 16.38 -7.63 -9.70
N GLY A 268 15.19 -7.96 -9.21
CA GLY A 268 14.95 -9.23 -8.53
C GLY A 268 13.56 -9.39 -7.95
N LYS A 269 13.34 -10.57 -7.35
CA LYS A 269 12.05 -10.95 -6.76
C LYS A 269 12.24 -11.65 -5.43
N ILE A 270 11.31 -11.44 -4.50
CA ILE A 270 11.07 -12.29 -3.33
C ILE A 270 9.84 -13.12 -3.65
N LYS A 271 10.03 -14.41 -3.89
CA LYS A 271 8.92 -15.34 -4.16
C LYS A 271 8.18 -15.67 -2.89
N LEU A 272 6.87 -15.77 -2.98
CA LEU A 272 5.96 -16.16 -1.91
C LEU A 272 4.93 -17.16 -2.44
N PRO A 273 4.41 -18.07 -1.58
CA PRO A 273 3.43 -19.07 -2.00
C PRO A 273 2.03 -18.51 -2.24
N GLU A 274 1.82 -17.21 -2.00
CA GLU A 274 0.56 -16.50 -2.16
C GLU A 274 0.77 -15.24 -2.99
N MET A 275 -0.30 -14.78 -3.64
CA MET A 275 -0.35 -13.44 -4.23
C MET A 275 -0.14 -12.41 -3.13
N VAL A 276 0.63 -11.39 -3.43
CA VAL A 276 0.92 -10.26 -2.53
C VAL A 276 0.09 -9.06 -2.95
N ALA A 277 -0.63 -8.48 -1.99
CA ALA A 277 -1.38 -7.26 -2.20
C ALA A 277 -0.55 -6.02 -1.86
N ASN A 278 0.08 -5.96 -0.67
CA ASN A 278 0.77 -4.76 -0.23
C ASN A 278 1.96 -5.11 0.67
N LEU A 279 2.82 -4.13 0.94
CA LEU A 279 4.01 -4.31 1.77
C LEU A 279 4.43 -3.00 2.45
N THR A 280 5.21 -3.11 3.53
CA THR A 280 5.80 -1.93 4.19
C THR A 280 7.11 -2.28 4.87
N PHE A 281 8.02 -1.31 4.96
CA PHE A 281 9.22 -1.43 5.77
C PHE A 281 8.91 -1.11 7.24
N GLY A 282 9.45 -1.93 8.13
CA GLY A 282 9.32 -1.76 9.58
C GLY A 282 10.49 -2.39 10.33
N GLY A 283 10.26 -2.72 11.61
CA GLY A 283 11.30 -3.14 12.53
C GLY A 283 12.10 -1.96 13.08
N ALA A 284 12.96 -2.22 14.06
CA ALA A 284 13.71 -1.18 14.77
C ALA A 284 14.64 -0.36 13.86
N GLN A 285 15.15 -0.95 12.79
CA GLN A 285 16.05 -0.34 11.80
C GLN A 285 15.32 0.00 10.49
N ARG A 286 14.00 -0.19 10.41
CA ARG A 286 13.21 -0.10 9.17
C ARG A 286 13.73 -0.96 8.01
N ASN A 287 14.36 -2.07 8.34
CA ASN A 287 14.94 -3.04 7.40
C ASN A 287 14.25 -4.41 7.42
N ARG A 288 13.10 -4.51 8.09
CA ARG A 288 12.20 -5.67 8.04
C ARG A 288 11.06 -5.35 7.11
N LEU A 289 11.00 -6.03 5.96
CA LEU A 289 9.91 -5.88 5.02
C LEU A 289 8.76 -6.78 5.47
N PHE A 290 7.63 -6.17 5.84
CA PHE A 290 6.37 -6.85 6.12
C PHE A 290 5.56 -6.93 4.83
N ILE A 291 4.96 -8.08 4.56
CA ILE A 291 4.32 -8.38 3.27
C ILE A 291 2.95 -8.99 3.53
N CYS A 292 1.92 -8.35 3.01
CA CYS A 292 0.54 -8.84 3.03
C CYS A 292 0.32 -9.80 1.85
N GLY A 293 0.35 -11.10 2.12
CA GLY A 293 -0.15 -12.14 1.21
C GLY A 293 -1.66 -12.26 1.31
N THR A 294 -2.29 -13.03 0.44
CA THR A 294 -3.75 -13.20 0.42
C THR A 294 -4.31 -13.56 1.80
N THR A 295 -3.77 -14.62 2.41
CA THR A 295 -4.28 -15.14 3.69
C THR A 295 -3.34 -14.92 4.86
N SER A 296 -2.11 -14.46 4.61
CA SER A 296 -1.04 -14.48 5.60
C SER A 296 -0.25 -13.17 5.64
N LEU A 297 0.28 -12.86 6.81
CA LEU A 297 1.30 -11.84 7.00
C LEU A 297 2.68 -12.50 6.98
N TYR A 298 3.55 -12.04 6.08
CA TYR A 298 4.96 -12.47 5.99
C TYR A 298 5.90 -11.34 6.39
N ALA A 299 7.16 -11.70 6.68
CA ALA A 299 8.22 -10.73 6.84
C ALA A 299 9.57 -11.30 6.42
N VAL A 300 10.50 -10.41 6.10
CA VAL A 300 11.90 -10.76 5.81
C VAL A 300 12.82 -9.61 6.19
N TYR A 301 13.97 -9.92 6.79
CA TYR A 301 15.00 -8.93 7.05
C TYR A 301 15.86 -8.71 5.80
N LEU A 302 16.09 -7.45 5.48
CA LEU A 302 16.90 -6.98 4.36
C LEU A 302 18.12 -6.18 4.85
N LYS A 303 19.08 -5.92 3.96
CA LYS A 303 20.20 -4.98 4.17
C LYS A 303 19.87 -3.55 3.74
N VAL A 304 18.62 -3.32 3.38
CA VAL A 304 18.11 -2.04 2.90
C VAL A 304 17.01 -1.56 3.83
N ASN A 305 16.84 -0.24 3.91
CA ASN A 305 15.91 0.44 4.80
C ASN A 305 14.87 1.20 3.96
N GLY A 306 13.63 1.26 4.48
CA GLY A 306 12.56 2.06 3.86
C GLY A 306 12.26 3.34 4.64
#